data_08f5de28c7a0a45c0b1bcbf6b8f351d5
#
_entry.id   08f5de28c7a0a45c0b1bcbf6b8f351d5
#
_cell.length_a   1.000
_cell.length_b   1.000
_cell.length_c   1.000
_cell.angle_alpha   90.00
_cell.angle_beta   90.00
_cell.angle_gamma   90.00
#
_symmetry.space_group_name_H-M   'P 1'
#
loop_
_entity.id
_entity.type
_entity.pdbx_description
1 polymer ?
#
loop_
_entity_poly.entity_id
_entity_poly.type
_entity_poly.pdbx_seq_one_letter_code
_entity_poly.pdbx_strand_id
1 'polypeptide(L)'
;MAMLLSRTTESTSPEYHYYNQTLSWSDARSFCRVKHSDLATVTSMEEAQLLAQTTAGRGDAWIGLRFNGTARWLWSDGSGVLSSSYWEESEPNFIDGPNPCAETKEEGWNDLTCSTGRPLVCQGGES
;
A
#
# COMPACT_ATOMS: atom_id res chain seq x y z
N MET A 1 13.93 -34.12 7.61
CA MET A 1 14.01 -33.48 7.63
C MET A 1 13.59 -32.80 7.05
N ALA A 2 13.42 -32.37 6.74
CA ALA A 2 13.24 -31.53 6.26
C ALA A 2 12.71 -30.70 6.33
N MET A 3 12.46 -30.59 6.43
CA MET A 3 12.06 -29.75 6.40
C MET A 3 12.12 -28.75 6.69
N LEU A 4 12.26 -28.74 7.03
CA LEU A 4 12.47 -27.80 7.38
C LEU A 4 12.68 -27.02 6.77
N LEU A 5 12.98 -27.03 6.31
CA LEU A 5 13.30 -26.22 5.74
C LEU A 5 12.49 -25.55 5.31
N SER A 6 11.91 -25.72 5.21
CA SER A 6 11.26 -25.10 4.77
C SER A 6 10.98 -24.10 5.08
N ARG A 7 10.89 -23.84 5.61
CA ARG A 7 10.58 -22.85 5.94
C ARG A 7 11.07 -21.94 5.71
N THR A 8 11.48 -21.84 5.61
CA THR A 8 12.13 -21.09 5.42
C THR A 8 11.83 -20.38 4.56
N THR A 9 11.47 -20.47 4.15
CA THR A 9 11.20 -19.86 3.31
C THR A 9 10.56 -18.91 3.57
N GLU A 10 10.54 -18.72 4.26
CA GLU A 10 9.98 -17.86 4.52
C GLU A 10 9.71 -17.20 3.78
N SER A 11 9.11 -17.24 3.76
CA SER A 11 8.59 -16.40 2.85
C SER A 11 9.05 -15.02 2.91
N THR A 12 9.37 -14.49 1.78
CA THR A 12 9.74 -13.11 1.69
C THR A 12 8.59 -12.26 1.20
N SER A 13 7.44 -12.84 0.92
CA SER A 13 6.30 -12.07 0.44
C SER A 13 5.54 -11.48 1.61
N PRO A 14 5.08 -10.24 1.48
CA PRO A 14 4.24 -9.68 2.53
C PRO A 14 2.88 -10.35 2.55
N GLU A 15 2.20 -10.24 3.69
CA GLU A 15 0.80 -10.56 3.76
C GLU A 15 0.04 -9.27 3.62
N TYR A 16 -0.83 -9.19 2.62
CA TYR A 16 -1.69 -8.02 2.44
C TYR A 16 -3.09 -8.35 2.90
N HIS A 17 -3.72 -7.40 3.58
CA HIS A 17 -5.05 -7.57 4.17
C HIS A 17 -5.91 -6.39 3.77
N TYR A 18 -7.02 -6.66 3.11
CA TYR A 18 -7.95 -5.63 2.67
C TYR A 18 -9.02 -5.41 3.74
N TYR A 19 -9.29 -4.13 4.04
CA TYR A 19 -10.34 -3.75 4.99
C TYR A 19 -11.29 -2.78 4.31
N ASN A 20 -12.57 -3.14 4.32
CA ASN A 20 -13.59 -2.33 3.65
C ASN A 20 -14.17 -1.30 4.62
N GLN A 21 -13.30 -0.52 5.23
CA GLN A 21 -13.70 0.61 6.04
C GLN A 21 -13.31 1.87 5.30
N THR A 22 -14.04 2.94 5.54
CA THR A 22 -13.78 4.20 4.84
C THR A 22 -13.02 5.12 5.79
N LEU A 23 -11.72 5.25 5.58
CA LEU A 23 -10.84 6.01 6.47
C LEU A 23 -9.97 6.94 5.65
N SER A 24 -9.54 8.05 6.28
CA SER A 24 -8.49 8.88 5.71
C SER A 24 -7.18 8.09 5.70
N TRP A 25 -6.21 8.58 4.94
CA TRP A 25 -4.93 7.89 4.86
C TRP A 25 -4.27 7.78 6.24
N SER A 26 -4.30 8.87 7.03
CA SER A 26 -3.69 8.85 8.36
C SER A 26 -4.38 7.86 9.28
N ASP A 27 -5.71 7.82 9.25
CA ASP A 27 -6.44 6.89 10.08
C ASP A 27 -6.24 5.46 9.61
N ALA A 28 -6.13 5.28 8.29
CA ALA A 28 -5.84 3.95 7.74
C ALA A 28 -4.48 3.47 8.22
N ARG A 29 -3.47 4.36 8.22
CA ARG A 29 -2.15 4.00 8.71
C ARG A 29 -2.20 3.60 10.18
N SER A 30 -2.91 4.37 10.99
CA SER A 30 -3.04 4.05 12.40
C SER A 30 -3.72 2.72 12.62
N PHE A 31 -4.77 2.46 11.83
CA PHE A 31 -5.48 1.19 11.90
C PHE A 31 -4.53 0.03 11.60
N CYS A 32 -3.76 0.15 10.52
CA CYS A 32 -2.85 -0.92 10.13
C CYS A 32 -1.75 -1.12 11.17
N ARG A 33 -1.27 -0.04 11.77
CA ARG A 33 -0.19 -0.16 12.76
C ARG A 33 -0.65 -0.83 14.04
N VAL A 34 -1.95 -0.75 14.34
CA VAL A 34 -2.49 -1.45 15.50
C VAL A 34 -2.73 -2.91 15.19
N LYS A 35 -3.29 -3.22 14.03
CA LYS A 35 -3.71 -4.58 13.71
C LYS A 35 -2.62 -5.41 13.06
N HIS A 36 -1.73 -4.78 12.36
CA HIS A 36 -0.68 -5.46 11.59
C HIS A 36 0.60 -4.69 11.79
N SER A 37 1.31 -4.36 10.72
CA SER A 37 2.52 -3.56 10.89
C SER A 37 2.40 -2.17 10.29
N ASP A 38 1.80 -2.03 9.11
CA ASP A 38 1.66 -0.73 8.47
C ASP A 38 0.73 -0.87 7.27
N LEU A 39 0.47 0.25 6.61
CA LEU A 39 -0.14 0.22 5.29
C LEU A 39 0.79 -0.50 4.32
N ALA A 40 0.23 -1.00 3.23
CA ALA A 40 0.96 -1.83 2.28
C ALA A 40 2.12 -1.09 1.64
N THR A 41 3.27 -1.74 1.58
CA THR A 41 4.45 -1.30 0.85
C THR A 41 4.62 -2.23 -0.34
N VAL A 42 4.94 -1.67 -1.52
CA VAL A 42 5.07 -2.45 -2.75
C VAL A 42 6.40 -2.07 -3.39
N THR A 43 7.34 -3.01 -3.41
CA THR A 43 8.66 -2.73 -3.91
C THR A 43 9.09 -3.67 -5.05
N SER A 44 8.20 -4.54 -5.51
CA SER A 44 8.53 -5.45 -6.60
C SER A 44 7.29 -5.73 -7.43
N MET A 45 7.49 -6.28 -8.61
CA MET A 45 6.38 -6.67 -9.45
C MET A 45 5.57 -7.78 -8.80
N GLU A 46 6.22 -8.71 -8.10
CA GLU A 46 5.50 -9.76 -7.40
C GLU A 46 4.57 -9.19 -6.35
N GLU A 47 5.06 -8.18 -5.62
CA GLU A 47 4.22 -7.54 -4.60
C GLU A 47 3.10 -6.76 -5.25
N ALA A 48 3.36 -6.10 -6.38
CA ALA A 48 2.31 -5.37 -7.08
C ALA A 48 1.21 -6.34 -7.54
N GLN A 49 1.60 -7.52 -8.00
CA GLN A 49 0.63 -8.52 -8.43
C GLN A 49 -0.17 -9.06 -7.24
N LEU A 50 0.51 -9.27 -6.12
CA LEU A 50 -0.17 -9.73 -4.92
C LEU A 50 -1.17 -8.69 -4.43
N LEU A 51 -0.79 -7.41 -4.48
CA LEU A 51 -1.69 -6.33 -4.11
C LEU A 51 -2.92 -6.35 -5.02
N ALA A 52 -2.71 -6.49 -6.33
CA ALA A 52 -3.81 -6.53 -7.27
C ALA A 52 -4.75 -7.69 -6.99
N GLN A 53 -4.20 -8.85 -6.64
CA GLN A 53 -5.01 -10.00 -6.28
C GLN A 53 -5.82 -9.76 -5.02
N THR A 54 -5.19 -9.09 -4.05
CA THR A 54 -5.83 -8.82 -2.76
C THR A 54 -7.03 -7.89 -2.92
N THR A 55 -6.94 -6.93 -3.84
CA THR A 55 -7.99 -5.94 -4.03
C THR A 55 -8.93 -6.27 -5.17
N ALA A 56 -8.72 -7.37 -5.87
CA ALA A 56 -9.52 -7.71 -7.06
C ALA A 56 -11.01 -7.74 -6.70
N GLY A 57 -11.80 -6.99 -7.48
CA GLY A 57 -13.24 -6.96 -7.28
C GLY A 57 -13.69 -6.19 -6.06
N ARG A 58 -12.80 -5.48 -5.38
CA ARG A 58 -13.16 -4.85 -4.10
C ARG A 58 -13.18 -3.34 -4.12
N GLY A 59 -12.53 -2.71 -5.07
CA GLY A 59 -12.54 -1.26 -5.14
C GLY A 59 -11.23 -0.66 -4.72
N ASP A 60 -11.16 0.66 -4.81
CA ASP A 60 -9.93 1.40 -4.58
C ASP A 60 -9.58 1.40 -3.09
N ALA A 61 -8.29 1.44 -2.78
CA ALA A 61 -7.87 1.34 -1.38
C ALA A 61 -6.54 2.06 -1.19
N TRP A 62 -6.38 2.65 0.01
CA TRP A 62 -5.12 3.29 0.40
C TRP A 62 -3.99 2.26 0.47
N ILE A 63 -2.81 2.67 -0.02
CA ILE A 63 -1.56 1.97 0.27
C ILE A 63 -0.64 2.93 0.99
N GLY A 64 0.53 2.46 1.41
CA GLY A 64 1.37 3.21 2.33
C GLY A 64 2.26 4.28 1.70
N LEU A 65 1.85 4.85 0.59
CA LEU A 65 2.68 5.79 -0.15
C LEU A 65 2.12 7.19 -0.02
N ARG A 66 2.99 8.15 0.31
CA ARG A 66 2.58 9.53 0.49
C ARG A 66 3.67 10.46 -0.03
N PHE A 67 3.23 11.55 -0.67
CA PHE A 67 4.16 12.56 -1.15
C PHE A 67 4.55 13.47 0.01
N ASN A 68 5.85 13.73 0.17
CA ASN A 68 6.33 14.42 1.37
C ASN A 68 6.38 15.94 1.23
N GLY A 69 5.88 16.48 0.12
CA GLY A 69 5.80 17.92 -0.03
C GLY A 69 7.01 18.56 -0.67
N THR A 70 8.05 17.80 -0.96
CA THR A 70 9.22 18.37 -1.65
C THR A 70 9.40 17.79 -3.04
N ALA A 71 9.60 16.52 -3.20
CA ALA A 71 9.71 15.90 -4.51
C ALA A 71 9.72 14.39 -4.41
N ARG A 72 9.34 13.85 -3.27
CA ARG A 72 9.53 12.43 -3.04
C ARG A 72 8.27 11.76 -2.55
N TRP A 73 8.07 10.55 -3.05
CA TRP A 73 7.09 9.63 -2.53
C TRP A 73 7.78 8.72 -1.53
N LEU A 74 7.24 8.63 -0.33
CA LEU A 74 7.84 7.85 0.74
C LEU A 74 6.87 6.79 1.23
N TRP A 75 7.43 5.64 1.58
CA TRP A 75 6.64 4.56 2.16
C TRP A 75 6.45 4.79 3.65
N SER A 76 5.24 4.51 4.13
CA SER A 76 4.88 4.72 5.53
C SER A 76 5.72 3.89 6.48
N ASP A 77 6.18 2.71 6.04
CA ASP A 77 6.92 1.81 6.92
C ASP A 77 8.38 2.22 7.12
N GLY A 78 8.78 3.34 6.54
CA GLY A 78 10.15 3.81 6.72
C GLY A 78 11.15 3.15 5.80
N SER A 79 10.71 2.34 4.85
CA SER A 79 11.64 1.64 3.95
C SER A 79 12.30 2.57 2.94
N GLY A 80 11.81 3.80 2.81
CA GLY A 80 12.51 4.78 2.00
C GLY A 80 11.68 5.34 0.88
N VAL A 81 12.39 5.85 -0.11
CA VAL A 81 11.80 6.54 -1.25
C VAL A 81 11.31 5.51 -2.25
N LEU A 82 10.21 5.85 -2.92
CA LEU A 82 9.67 5.01 -4.00
C LEU A 82 10.76 4.74 -5.02
N SER A 83 10.99 3.45 -5.31
CA SER A 83 12.00 3.06 -6.29
C SER A 83 11.39 2.41 -7.53
N SER A 84 10.31 1.66 -7.35
CA SER A 84 9.59 1.07 -8.48
C SER A 84 8.13 1.49 -8.34
N SER A 85 7.54 1.94 -9.42
CA SER A 85 6.19 2.48 -9.33
C SER A 85 5.26 1.75 -10.30
N TYR A 86 4.00 1.76 -9.94
CA TYR A 86 2.96 1.05 -10.70
C TYR A 86 1.75 1.96 -10.86
N TRP A 87 2.01 3.20 -11.26
CA TRP A 87 0.97 4.20 -11.44
C TRP A 87 0.09 3.85 -12.63
N GLU A 88 -1.19 4.21 -12.53
CA GLU A 88 -2.03 4.24 -13.72
C GLU A 88 -1.46 5.21 -14.73
N GLU A 89 -1.86 5.05 -15.98
CA GLU A 89 -1.43 5.97 -17.03
C GLU A 89 -1.80 7.39 -16.64
N SER A 90 -0.88 8.32 -16.84
CA SER A 90 -1.05 9.74 -16.54
C SER A 90 -1.06 10.07 -15.05
N GLU A 91 -0.69 9.12 -14.20
CA GLU A 91 -0.63 9.36 -12.77
C GLU A 91 0.83 9.31 -12.30
N PRO A 92 1.19 9.99 -11.22
CA PRO A 92 0.34 10.89 -10.42
C PRO A 92 0.17 12.23 -11.11
N ASN A 93 -0.99 12.84 -10.97
CA ASN A 93 -1.25 14.10 -11.67
C ASN A 93 -1.32 15.31 -10.73
N PHE A 94 -1.33 15.09 -9.42
CA PHE A 94 -1.33 16.17 -8.41
C PHE A 94 -2.52 17.13 -8.54
N ILE A 95 -3.63 16.64 -9.08
CA ILE A 95 -4.80 17.48 -9.25
C ILE A 95 -5.40 17.85 -7.90
N ASP A 96 -5.34 16.94 -6.93
CA ASP A 96 -6.03 17.11 -5.65
C ASP A 96 -5.17 17.76 -4.59
N GLY A 97 -4.09 18.44 -4.98
CA GLY A 97 -3.32 19.19 -4.01
C GLY A 97 -1.86 18.83 -4.04
N PRO A 98 -1.05 19.57 -3.24
CA PRO A 98 0.41 19.44 -3.33
C PRO A 98 1.01 18.28 -2.56
N ASN A 99 0.25 17.66 -1.65
CA ASN A 99 0.80 16.60 -0.80
C ASN A 99 -0.14 15.39 -0.79
N PRO A 100 -0.32 14.73 -1.93
CA PRO A 100 -1.28 13.64 -2.01
C PRO A 100 -0.78 12.35 -1.39
N CYS A 101 -1.71 11.43 -1.18
CA CYS A 101 -1.45 10.06 -0.81
C CYS A 101 -1.81 9.17 -1.99
N ALA A 102 -1.43 7.90 -1.94
CA ALA A 102 -1.67 7.00 -3.05
C ALA A 102 -2.68 5.93 -2.71
N GLU A 103 -3.57 5.67 -3.64
CA GLU A 103 -4.51 4.55 -3.56
C GLU A 103 -4.20 3.58 -4.69
N THR A 104 -4.53 2.32 -4.48
CA THR A 104 -4.46 1.34 -5.55
C THR A 104 -5.84 1.23 -6.19
N LYS A 105 -5.85 1.15 -7.52
CA LYS A 105 -7.05 0.99 -8.31
C LYS A 105 -6.86 -0.22 -9.20
N GLU A 106 -7.86 -0.54 -9.97
CA GLU A 106 -7.80 -1.76 -10.77
C GLU A 106 -6.63 -1.76 -11.74
N GLU A 107 -6.30 -0.60 -12.29
CA GLU A 107 -5.30 -0.54 -13.35
C GLU A 107 -3.99 0.09 -12.89
N GLY A 108 -3.83 0.33 -11.62
CA GLY A 108 -2.60 0.92 -11.10
C GLY A 108 -2.87 1.87 -9.96
N TRP A 109 -1.90 2.66 -9.63
CA TRP A 109 -2.01 3.59 -8.50
C TRP A 109 -2.43 4.96 -8.96
N ASN A 110 -3.09 5.69 -8.07
CA ASN A 110 -3.56 7.04 -8.33
C ASN A 110 -3.29 7.89 -7.09
N ASP A 111 -2.93 9.16 -7.30
CA ASP A 111 -2.77 10.08 -6.19
C ASP A 111 -4.09 10.74 -5.86
N LEU A 112 -4.30 11.03 -4.56
CA LEU A 112 -5.58 11.48 -4.09
C LEU A 112 -5.39 12.26 -2.78
N THR A 113 -6.30 13.19 -2.50
CA THR A 113 -6.25 13.93 -1.25
C THR A 113 -6.29 12.97 -0.07
N CYS A 114 -5.32 13.13 0.83
CA CYS A 114 -5.14 12.20 1.93
C CYS A 114 -6.34 12.15 2.89
N SER A 115 -7.16 13.18 2.92
CA SER A 115 -8.33 13.22 3.80
C SER A 115 -9.54 12.50 3.23
N THR A 116 -9.46 12.04 1.98
CA THR A 116 -10.56 11.30 1.36
C THR A 116 -10.71 9.95 2.04
N GLY A 117 -11.94 9.52 2.25
CA GLY A 117 -12.19 8.20 2.83
C GLY A 117 -12.08 7.11 1.79
N ARG A 118 -11.32 6.08 2.12
CA ARG A 118 -11.13 4.92 1.24
C ARG A 118 -10.95 3.67 2.09
N PRO A 119 -11.30 2.51 1.54
CA PRO A 119 -10.79 1.27 2.10
C PRO A 119 -9.28 1.26 2.14
N LEU A 120 -8.70 0.24 2.70
CA LEU A 120 -7.26 0.23 2.94
C LEU A 120 -6.69 -1.18 2.85
N VAL A 121 -5.40 -1.25 2.57
CA VAL A 121 -4.67 -2.51 2.56
C VAL A 121 -3.52 -2.39 3.56
N CYS A 122 -3.52 -3.29 4.53
CA CYS A 122 -2.44 -3.39 5.51
C CYS A 122 -1.48 -4.48 5.11
N GLN A 123 -0.26 -4.41 5.64
CA GLN A 123 0.72 -5.49 5.49
C GLN A 123 1.17 -5.96 6.86
N GLY A 124 1.67 -7.18 6.90
CA GLY A 124 2.16 -7.79 8.12
C GLY A 124 1.25 -8.88 8.59
N GLY A 125 1.76 -9.71 9.49
CA GLY A 125 0.97 -10.79 10.04
C GLY A 125 -0.10 -10.24 10.97
N GLU A 126 -0.93 -11.13 11.48
CA GLU A 126 -1.94 -10.72 12.43
C GLU A 126 -1.30 -10.40 13.76
N SER A 127 -1.80 -9.39 14.42
CA SER A 127 -1.30 -9.04 15.74
C SER A 127 -2.15 -9.61 16.83
#